data_d0d7d0112dca1a17ea50618d0cbee242
#
_entry.id   d0d7d0112dca1a17ea50618d0cbee242
#
_cell.length_a   1.000
_cell.length_b   1.000
_cell.length_c   1.000
_cell.angle_alpha   90.00
_cell.angle_beta   90.00
_cell.angle_gamma   90.00
#
_symmetry.space_group_name_H-M   'P 1'
#
loop_
_entity.id
_entity.type
_entity.pdbx_description
1 polymer ?
#
loop_
_entity_poly.entity_id
_entity_poly.type
_entity_poly.pdbx_seq_one_letter_code
_entity_poly.pdbx_strand_id
1 'polypeptide(L)'
;MFESGIYPESWAKAIIFPLHKKGNPRCVDNYRGISLINITSKLYSSVINKRLYVFSERNECIPEAQAGFRKGYSTVDNIFTLQSLVEKYLTRKGGRFFTLFVDFSKAYDCVNRRKLLYLLLKKTGIHGKMFSTLRSMYSNVKSSVRIDSKITEYFDCFSGVKQGCVLSPLLFSLFLSELQSELINSTTKGIDIFSDPIGVLLLMYADDLALVSDNVIDLQRKIDCLEKYCNKWGLTVNMSKTKVVVFKNGGFVKESEKWYFGGEKVQVVADYNYLGVIFGSSLNWSKCVKNLSAKARKAVAGIKRLQFTLVSIPVNTLFKIFDTKVKPILLYGSEVWGFQKYDEIEQVQIKFCKSILGVGRDVKNIVAMGECGRFPIFIDSYCRVIKFWCKIMEMNDKRYPKQCYNMLVAHDKSGRINWVTKIRNILYKYGYGFVWEAQGVGDSNTFFKIFKQRLIDNYKQDWDSMLDNPLDVEYRNYHITLERPKYVDDLISRCHRRSICLLRCNRLELNALVRFGEQLGNPICNICNMNAIEDYCHFFFVCPAYLKIRRQYVPIYYHRFPSTFKYTLLLRNMNESTALCFKIANYVNAAMSIRRSRLSM
;
A
#
# COMPACT_ATOMS: atom_id res chain seq x y z
N MET A 1 19.21 39.73 -4.58
CA MET A 1 18.45 39.11 -3.46
C MET A 1 19.36 38.39 -2.46
N PHE A 2 20.11 37.37 -2.88
CA PHE A 2 20.99 36.68 -1.92
C PHE A 2 22.14 37.56 -1.42
N GLU A 3 22.69 38.44 -2.27
CA GLU A 3 23.73 39.41 -1.90
C GLU A 3 23.20 40.51 -1.00
N SER A 4 22.02 41.05 -1.31
CA SER A 4 21.40 42.14 -0.54
C SER A 4 20.69 41.65 0.73
N GLY A 5 20.36 40.37 0.81
CA GLY A 5 19.54 39.80 1.89
C GLY A 5 18.07 40.26 1.88
N ILE A 6 17.63 40.98 0.84
CA ILE A 6 16.28 41.57 0.74
C ILE A 6 15.39 40.64 -0.09
N TYR A 7 14.26 40.24 0.50
CA TYR A 7 13.23 39.42 -0.18
C TYR A 7 12.06 40.31 -0.61
N PRO A 8 11.63 40.22 -1.89
CA PRO A 8 10.56 41.09 -2.40
C PRO A 8 9.23 40.87 -1.66
N GLU A 9 8.54 41.94 -1.30
CA GLU A 9 7.25 41.86 -0.60
C GLU A 9 6.18 41.10 -1.41
N SER A 10 6.16 41.30 -2.73
CA SER A 10 5.24 40.57 -3.62
C SER A 10 5.42 39.06 -3.56
N TRP A 11 6.61 38.57 -3.19
CA TRP A 11 6.89 37.13 -3.04
C TRP A 11 6.54 36.64 -1.63
N ALA A 12 6.44 37.52 -0.64
CA ALA A 12 6.04 37.16 0.71
C ALA A 12 4.52 36.90 0.83
N LYS A 13 3.73 37.36 -0.14
CA LYS A 13 2.28 37.12 -0.22
C LYS A 13 1.96 35.68 -0.63
N ALA A 14 0.90 35.09 -0.06
CA ALA A 14 0.41 33.76 -0.40
C ALA A 14 -1.12 33.72 -0.46
N ILE A 15 -1.68 32.81 -1.25
CA ILE A 15 -3.11 32.53 -1.26
C ILE A 15 -3.32 31.16 -0.63
N ILE A 16 -4.09 31.09 0.45
CA ILE A 16 -4.42 29.85 1.15
C ILE A 16 -5.63 29.22 0.46
N PHE A 17 -5.46 27.99 -0.02
CA PHE A 17 -6.53 27.15 -0.51
C PHE A 17 -6.94 26.16 0.59
N PRO A 18 -8.18 26.22 1.12
CA PRO A 18 -8.67 25.33 2.15
C PRO A 18 -9.01 23.96 1.55
N LEU A 19 -8.23 22.93 1.87
CA LEU A 19 -8.47 21.55 1.44
C LEU A 19 -9.19 20.78 2.55
N HIS A 20 -10.42 20.33 2.30
CA HIS A 20 -11.17 19.50 3.25
C HIS A 20 -10.50 18.14 3.48
N LYS A 21 -10.22 17.79 4.73
CA LYS A 21 -9.59 16.52 5.12
C LYS A 21 -10.61 15.41 5.34
N LYS A 22 -11.52 15.63 6.29
CA LYS A 22 -12.57 14.69 6.72
C LYS A 22 -13.49 15.39 7.72
N GLY A 23 -14.62 14.77 8.02
CA GLY A 23 -15.57 15.31 9.01
C GLY A 23 -16.58 16.28 8.41
N ASN A 24 -17.19 17.10 9.25
CA ASN A 24 -18.19 18.05 8.82
C ASN A 24 -17.56 19.19 7.97
N PRO A 25 -17.98 19.40 6.70
CA PRO A 25 -17.46 20.47 5.84
C PRO A 25 -17.71 21.89 6.36
N ARG A 26 -18.63 22.07 7.31
CA ARG A 26 -18.91 23.38 7.93
C ARG A 26 -17.92 23.74 9.04
N CYS A 27 -17.10 22.80 9.50
CA CYS A 27 -16.11 23.03 10.55
C CYS A 27 -14.76 23.38 9.91
N VAL A 28 -14.25 24.59 10.20
CA VAL A 28 -12.98 25.11 9.67
C VAL A 28 -11.78 24.24 10.08
N ASP A 29 -11.81 23.63 11.26
CA ASP A 29 -10.73 22.75 11.74
C ASP A 29 -10.59 21.45 10.92
N ASN A 30 -11.59 21.10 10.11
CA ASN A 30 -11.54 19.97 9.19
C ASN A 30 -10.83 20.29 7.86
N TYR A 31 -10.31 21.51 7.72
CA TYR A 31 -9.57 21.93 6.53
C TYR A 31 -8.07 22.04 6.80
N ARG A 32 -7.28 21.83 5.74
CA ARG A 32 -5.85 22.11 5.69
C ARG A 32 -5.63 23.30 4.76
N GLY A 33 -4.97 24.33 5.24
CA GLY A 33 -4.62 25.49 4.42
C GLY A 33 -3.38 25.22 3.57
N ILE A 34 -3.54 25.07 2.26
CA ILE A 34 -2.41 24.93 1.33
C ILE A 34 -2.05 26.31 0.79
N SER A 35 -0.85 26.78 1.05
CA SER A 35 -0.37 28.08 0.58
C SER A 35 0.10 28.00 -0.87
N LEU A 36 -0.61 28.66 -1.77
CA LEU A 36 -0.17 28.92 -3.14
C LEU A 36 0.74 30.14 -3.12
N ILE A 37 2.00 29.95 -3.47
CA ILE A 37 3.03 30.98 -3.46
C ILE A 37 3.44 31.34 -4.89
N ASN A 38 4.00 32.52 -5.08
CA ASN A 38 4.52 33.00 -6.35
C ASN A 38 5.56 32.00 -6.93
N ILE A 39 5.54 31.77 -8.24
CA ILE A 39 6.43 30.80 -8.93
C ILE A 39 7.90 31.18 -8.75
N THR A 40 8.24 32.48 -8.90
CA THR A 40 9.63 32.97 -8.72
C THR A 40 10.08 32.82 -7.27
N SER A 41 9.21 33.06 -6.30
CA SER A 41 9.42 32.77 -4.89
C SER A 41 9.71 31.29 -4.66
N LYS A 42 8.97 30.39 -5.33
CA LYS A 42 9.14 28.94 -5.23
C LYS A 42 10.48 28.47 -5.82
N LEU A 43 10.89 29.03 -6.97
CA LEU A 43 12.20 28.76 -7.57
C LEU A 43 13.34 29.21 -6.65
N TYR A 44 13.27 30.45 -6.15
CA TYR A 44 14.25 30.99 -5.20
C TYR A 44 14.33 30.14 -3.92
N SER A 45 13.19 29.82 -3.34
CA SER A 45 13.10 28.93 -2.17
C SER A 45 13.72 27.55 -2.43
N SER A 46 13.62 27.02 -3.66
CA SER A 46 14.24 25.74 -4.03
C SER A 46 15.77 25.82 -4.04
N VAL A 47 16.34 26.94 -4.52
CA VAL A 47 17.80 27.18 -4.49
C VAL A 47 18.29 27.27 -3.04
N ILE A 48 17.60 28.08 -2.21
CA ILE A 48 17.91 28.23 -0.78
C ILE A 48 17.79 26.87 -0.08
N ASN A 49 16.71 26.13 -0.33
CA ASN A 49 16.49 24.81 0.25
C ASN A 49 17.63 23.83 -0.10
N LYS A 50 18.07 23.79 -1.36
CA LYS A 50 19.17 22.91 -1.77
C LYS A 50 20.47 23.21 -1.01
N ARG A 51 20.80 24.50 -0.88
CA ARG A 51 22.01 24.94 -0.15
C ARG A 51 21.90 24.62 1.35
N LEU A 52 20.78 24.96 1.95
CA LEU A 52 20.52 24.72 3.37
C LEU A 52 20.50 23.21 3.69
N TYR A 53 19.88 22.42 2.82
CA TYR A 53 19.83 20.96 2.96
C TYR A 53 21.24 20.34 2.97
N VAL A 54 22.08 20.71 1.99
CA VAL A 54 23.47 20.20 1.93
C VAL A 54 24.26 20.60 3.16
N PHE A 55 24.09 21.85 3.62
CA PHE A 55 24.72 22.32 4.86
C PHE A 55 24.25 21.51 6.08
N SER A 56 22.92 21.33 6.22
CA SER A 56 22.32 20.64 7.37
C SER A 56 22.73 19.16 7.44
N GLU A 57 22.81 18.47 6.30
CA GLU A 57 23.27 17.06 6.26
C GLU A 57 24.77 16.94 6.56
N ARG A 58 25.61 17.83 6.01
CA ARG A 58 27.07 17.81 6.25
C ARG A 58 27.45 18.08 7.71
N ASN A 59 26.70 18.98 8.36
CA ASN A 59 26.95 19.37 9.75
C ASN A 59 26.07 18.59 10.76
N GLU A 60 25.43 17.49 10.34
CA GLU A 60 24.57 16.64 11.17
C GLU A 60 23.54 17.44 12.00
N CYS A 61 23.02 18.57 11.43
CA CYS A 61 22.03 19.43 12.10
C CYS A 61 20.67 18.74 12.28
N ILE A 62 20.41 17.67 11.53
CA ILE A 62 19.18 16.88 11.61
C ILE A 62 19.57 15.50 12.15
N PRO A 63 19.03 15.09 13.32
CA PRO A 63 19.36 13.81 13.91
C PRO A 63 18.87 12.64 13.06
N GLU A 64 19.46 11.45 13.20
CA GLU A 64 19.06 10.22 12.50
C GLU A 64 17.58 9.87 12.77
N ALA A 65 17.07 10.19 13.96
CA ALA A 65 15.68 10.01 14.34
C ALA A 65 14.67 10.69 13.41
N GLN A 66 15.05 11.81 12.75
CA GLN A 66 14.18 12.51 11.79
C GLN A 66 14.38 11.96 10.38
N ALA A 67 13.45 11.14 9.91
CA ALA A 67 13.45 10.57 8.57
C ALA A 67 12.64 11.39 7.56
N GLY A 68 11.77 12.29 8.04
CA GLY A 68 10.89 13.08 7.19
C GLY A 68 11.63 14.07 6.30
N PHE A 69 11.27 14.12 5.00
CA PHE A 69 11.81 15.05 4.00
C PHE A 69 13.31 14.93 3.70
N ARG A 70 13.96 13.84 4.12
CA ARG A 70 15.37 13.57 3.84
C ARG A 70 15.53 12.63 2.65
N LYS A 71 16.53 12.90 1.80
CA LYS A 71 16.84 12.06 0.64
C LYS A 71 17.38 10.70 1.09
N GLY A 72 16.84 9.62 0.54
CA GLY A 72 17.22 8.25 0.89
C GLY A 72 16.48 7.67 2.09
N TYR A 73 15.72 8.50 2.82
CA TYR A 73 14.85 8.08 3.92
C TYR A 73 13.41 7.84 3.45
N SER A 74 12.67 7.03 4.17
CA SER A 74 11.27 6.71 3.86
C SER A 74 10.46 6.42 5.12
N THR A 75 9.13 6.42 5.00
CA THR A 75 8.24 5.99 6.09
C THR A 75 8.53 4.54 6.50
N VAL A 76 8.95 3.70 5.55
CA VAL A 76 9.27 2.28 5.80
C VAL A 76 10.48 2.15 6.73
N ASP A 77 11.44 3.08 6.68
CA ASP A 77 12.62 3.06 7.55
C ASP A 77 12.20 3.18 9.03
N ASN A 78 11.31 4.12 9.37
CA ASN A 78 10.78 4.28 10.73
C ASN A 78 9.84 3.12 11.14
N ILE A 79 9.00 2.62 10.20
CA ILE A 79 8.12 1.47 10.44
C ILE A 79 8.96 0.24 10.77
N PHE A 80 10.03 -0.01 10.00
CA PHE A 80 10.95 -1.13 10.23
C PHE A 80 11.72 -0.98 11.54
N THR A 81 12.24 0.21 11.83
CA THR A 81 12.94 0.49 13.08
C THR A 81 12.03 0.21 14.28
N LEU A 82 10.81 0.77 14.29
CA LEU A 82 9.84 0.53 15.38
C LEU A 82 9.53 -0.97 15.53
N GLN A 83 9.25 -1.68 14.43
CA GLN A 83 9.01 -3.12 14.48
C GLN A 83 10.21 -3.86 15.09
N SER A 84 11.41 -3.56 14.64
CA SER A 84 12.63 -4.23 15.11
C SER A 84 12.83 -4.03 16.62
N LEU A 85 12.59 -2.80 17.11
CA LEU A 85 12.64 -2.50 18.54
C LEU A 85 11.59 -3.29 19.31
N VAL A 86 10.36 -3.34 18.83
CA VAL A 86 9.30 -4.13 19.46
C VAL A 86 9.62 -5.63 19.42
N GLU A 87 10.08 -6.18 18.29
CA GLU A 87 10.50 -7.59 18.19
C GLU A 87 11.59 -7.96 19.20
N LYS A 88 12.56 -7.07 19.45
CA LYS A 88 13.61 -7.27 20.46
C LYS A 88 13.04 -7.68 21.83
N TYR A 89 11.94 -7.03 22.25
CA TYR A 89 11.36 -7.26 23.58
C TYR A 89 10.29 -8.34 23.60
N LEU A 90 9.54 -8.50 22.51
CA LEU A 90 8.45 -9.48 22.45
C LEU A 90 8.91 -10.93 22.23
N THR A 91 10.18 -11.17 21.92
CA THR A 91 10.77 -12.52 21.84
C THR A 91 10.77 -13.26 23.17
N ARG A 92 10.67 -12.56 24.29
CA ARG A 92 10.62 -13.14 25.65
C ARG A 92 9.19 -13.18 26.16
N LYS A 93 8.80 -14.27 26.83
CA LYS A 93 7.51 -14.37 27.53
C LYS A 93 7.39 -13.24 28.57
N GLY A 94 6.29 -12.53 28.55
CA GLY A 94 6.08 -11.36 29.42
C GLY A 94 6.87 -10.11 29.02
N GLY A 95 7.58 -10.13 27.88
CA GLY A 95 8.28 -8.96 27.33
C GLY A 95 7.33 -7.80 27.06
N ARG A 96 7.78 -6.58 27.35
CA ARG A 96 7.01 -5.35 27.20
C ARG A 96 7.86 -4.26 26.56
N PHE A 97 7.19 -3.44 25.75
CA PHE A 97 7.76 -2.27 25.11
C PHE A 97 6.69 -1.20 24.98
N PHE A 98 7.04 0.03 25.21
CA PHE A 98 6.10 1.14 25.29
C PHE A 98 6.42 2.17 24.21
N THR A 99 5.39 2.61 23.51
CA THR A 99 5.52 3.68 22.52
C THR A 99 4.41 4.70 22.71
N LEU A 100 4.80 5.97 22.91
CA LEU A 100 3.88 7.09 22.81
C LEU A 100 3.91 7.63 21.38
N PHE A 101 2.79 7.62 20.72
CA PHE A 101 2.59 8.28 19.44
C PHE A 101 1.99 9.67 19.68
N VAL A 102 2.64 10.70 19.16
CA VAL A 102 2.29 12.10 19.36
C VAL A 102 1.78 12.71 18.06
N ASP A 103 0.63 13.38 18.12
CA ASP A 103 0.08 14.19 17.03
C ASP A 103 0.12 15.67 17.47
N PHE A 104 0.82 16.51 16.70
CA PHE A 104 0.82 17.94 16.97
C PHE A 104 -0.36 18.63 16.31
N SER A 105 -1.00 19.56 17.02
CA SER A 105 -2.07 20.39 16.48
C SER A 105 -1.50 21.47 15.55
N LYS A 106 -1.87 21.43 14.25
CA LYS A 106 -1.46 22.46 13.27
C LYS A 106 0.05 22.78 13.31
N ALA A 107 0.90 21.72 13.39
CA ALA A 107 2.33 21.83 13.66
C ALA A 107 3.06 22.91 12.84
N TYR A 108 2.79 22.98 11.52
CA TYR A 108 3.41 23.97 10.63
C TYR A 108 2.96 25.41 10.92
N ASP A 109 1.73 25.60 11.36
CA ASP A 109 1.14 26.91 11.60
C ASP A 109 1.56 27.48 12.98
N CYS A 110 1.93 26.58 13.92
CA CYS A 110 2.36 26.95 15.28
C CYS A 110 3.85 27.32 15.40
N VAL A 111 4.66 27.12 14.35
CA VAL A 111 6.10 27.41 14.42
C VAL A 111 6.34 28.88 14.76
N ASN A 112 6.96 29.14 15.92
CA ASN A 112 7.39 30.49 16.29
C ASN A 112 8.62 30.88 15.48
N ARG A 113 8.47 31.85 14.57
CA ARG A 113 9.53 32.29 13.65
C ARG A 113 10.76 32.89 14.35
N ARG A 114 10.56 33.61 15.46
CA ARG A 114 11.68 34.18 16.25
C ARG A 114 12.51 33.05 16.86
N LYS A 115 11.84 32.04 17.42
CA LYS A 115 12.50 30.85 17.99
C LYS A 115 13.17 30.02 16.92
N LEU A 116 12.53 29.85 15.74
CA LEU A 116 13.15 29.18 14.59
C LEU A 116 14.44 29.90 14.16
N LEU A 117 14.40 31.21 13.95
CA LEU A 117 15.58 32.02 13.59
C LEU A 117 16.69 31.93 14.65
N TYR A 118 16.31 31.98 15.93
CA TYR A 118 17.26 31.78 17.03
C TYR A 118 17.95 30.41 16.94
N LEU A 119 17.20 29.35 16.71
CA LEU A 119 17.72 27.99 16.55
C LEU A 119 18.68 27.90 15.34
N LEU A 120 18.27 28.44 14.19
CA LEU A 120 19.10 28.46 12.98
C LEU A 120 20.44 29.16 13.23
N LEU A 121 20.44 30.29 13.96
CA LEU A 121 21.65 31.04 14.23
C LEU A 121 22.54 30.38 15.31
N LYS A 122 21.94 30.03 16.44
CA LYS A 122 22.70 29.63 17.64
C LYS A 122 23.00 28.15 17.73
N LYS A 123 22.13 27.30 17.17
CA LYS A 123 22.26 25.84 17.31
C LYS A 123 22.78 25.16 16.04
N THR A 124 22.36 25.64 14.87
CA THR A 124 22.82 25.04 13.61
C THR A 124 23.97 25.79 12.94
N GLY A 125 24.37 26.95 13.47
CA GLY A 125 25.48 27.74 12.94
C GLY A 125 25.17 28.44 11.60
N ILE A 126 23.92 28.56 11.21
CA ILE A 126 23.52 29.26 9.99
C ILE A 126 23.60 30.76 10.23
N HIS A 127 24.53 31.42 9.57
CA HIS A 127 24.81 32.87 9.74
C HIS A 127 24.97 33.60 8.39
N GLY A 128 25.32 34.89 8.43
CA GLY A 128 25.64 35.71 7.26
C GLY A 128 24.46 35.87 6.30
N LYS A 129 24.74 35.89 5.00
CA LYS A 129 23.77 36.11 3.93
C LYS A 129 22.61 35.09 3.94
N MET A 130 22.88 33.83 4.26
CA MET A 130 21.86 32.79 4.35
C MET A 130 20.85 33.13 5.46
N PHE A 131 21.34 33.46 6.65
CA PHE A 131 20.47 33.86 7.76
C PHE A 131 19.67 35.12 7.45
N SER A 132 20.31 36.17 6.89
CA SER A 132 19.63 37.41 6.52
C SER A 132 18.53 37.18 5.49
N THR A 133 18.80 36.30 4.51
CA THR A 133 17.79 35.87 3.51
C THR A 133 16.61 35.20 4.17
N LEU A 134 16.84 34.18 5.02
CA LEU A 134 15.78 33.47 5.73
C LEU A 134 14.96 34.43 6.62
N ARG A 135 15.62 35.31 7.34
CA ARG A 135 14.96 36.36 8.15
C ARG A 135 14.05 37.24 7.29
N SER A 136 14.54 37.72 6.16
CA SER A 136 13.79 38.56 5.24
C SER A 136 12.59 37.85 4.62
N MET A 137 12.70 36.56 4.28
CA MET A 137 11.60 35.74 3.74
C MET A 137 10.41 35.62 4.70
N TYR A 138 10.64 35.72 6.00
CA TYR A 138 9.62 35.56 7.04
C TYR A 138 9.27 36.85 7.81
N SER A 139 9.83 38.00 7.44
CA SER A 139 9.56 39.29 8.13
C SER A 139 8.14 39.81 7.85
N ASN A 140 7.74 39.92 6.59
CA ASN A 140 6.48 40.56 6.17
C ASN A 140 5.59 39.59 5.38
N VAL A 141 5.18 38.48 6.03
CA VAL A 141 4.35 37.48 5.39
C VAL A 141 2.88 37.86 5.47
N LYS A 142 2.23 37.97 4.31
CA LYS A 142 0.79 38.20 4.19
C LYS A 142 0.12 37.03 3.48
N SER A 143 -1.10 36.72 3.89
CA SER A 143 -1.91 35.69 3.26
C SER A 143 -3.33 36.17 3.00
N SER A 144 -3.97 35.64 1.97
CA SER A 144 -5.40 35.73 1.72
C SER A 144 -5.99 34.33 1.58
N VAL A 145 -7.28 34.16 1.77
CA VAL A 145 -7.96 32.87 1.64
C VAL A 145 -8.81 32.85 0.38
N ARG A 146 -8.67 31.81 -0.43
CA ARG A 146 -9.52 31.59 -1.60
C ARG A 146 -10.67 30.64 -1.22
N ILE A 147 -11.91 31.13 -1.37
CA ILE A 147 -13.14 30.35 -1.18
C ILE A 147 -13.89 30.42 -2.50
N ASP A 148 -13.98 29.29 -3.19
CA ASP A 148 -14.51 29.16 -4.55
C ASP A 148 -13.80 30.12 -5.54
N SER A 149 -14.54 31.10 -6.09
CA SER A 149 -14.02 32.14 -7.00
C SER A 149 -13.57 33.44 -6.29
N LYS A 150 -13.84 33.58 -4.99
CA LYS A 150 -13.55 34.82 -4.22
C LYS A 150 -12.24 34.67 -3.45
N ILE A 151 -11.52 35.80 -3.32
CA ILE A 151 -10.29 35.91 -2.54
C ILE A 151 -10.54 36.99 -1.49
N THR A 152 -10.20 36.70 -0.23
CA THR A 152 -10.29 37.68 0.87
C THR A 152 -9.21 38.75 0.76
N GLU A 153 -9.32 39.80 1.53
CA GLU A 153 -8.22 40.75 1.72
C GLU A 153 -6.99 40.05 2.34
N TYR A 154 -5.83 40.67 2.14
CA TYR A 154 -4.58 40.20 2.73
C TYR A 154 -4.51 40.55 4.22
N PHE A 155 -4.19 39.55 5.04
CA PHE A 155 -3.92 39.69 6.46
C PHE A 155 -2.48 39.29 6.80
N ASP A 156 -1.93 39.83 7.87
CA ASP A 156 -0.58 39.53 8.33
C ASP A 156 -0.50 38.15 9.01
N CYS A 157 0.56 37.41 8.71
CA CYS A 157 0.84 36.12 9.31
C CYS A 157 2.09 36.21 10.20
N PHE A 158 1.92 36.19 11.51
CA PHE A 158 3.01 36.38 12.49
C PHE A 158 3.71 35.05 12.90
N SER A 159 3.10 33.92 12.68
CA SER A 159 3.63 32.60 13.02
C SER A 159 3.57 31.62 11.84
N GLY A 160 4.16 30.47 12.01
CA GLY A 160 4.09 29.36 11.08
C GLY A 160 5.05 29.42 9.90
N VAL A 161 5.26 28.27 9.30
CA VAL A 161 5.92 28.08 8.01
C VAL A 161 4.90 27.67 6.96
N LYS A 162 5.01 28.23 5.73
CA LYS A 162 3.98 28.07 4.69
C LYS A 162 3.82 26.62 4.25
N GLN A 163 2.63 26.03 4.41
CA GLN A 163 2.31 24.70 3.87
C GLN A 163 2.18 24.78 2.34
N GLY A 164 3.21 24.30 1.63
CA GLY A 164 3.33 24.40 0.15
C GLY A 164 4.61 25.08 -0.32
N CYS A 165 5.40 25.67 0.59
CA CYS A 165 6.74 26.13 0.30
C CYS A 165 7.74 24.96 0.36
N VAL A 166 8.66 24.89 -0.59
CA VAL A 166 9.69 23.84 -0.68
C VAL A 166 10.64 23.86 0.52
N LEU A 167 10.87 25.01 1.10
CA LEU A 167 11.80 25.22 2.22
C LEU A 167 11.19 24.85 3.58
N SER A 168 9.87 24.96 3.73
CA SER A 168 9.17 24.77 5.02
C SER A 168 9.39 23.38 5.66
N PRO A 169 9.43 22.26 4.91
CA PRO A 169 9.71 20.95 5.49
C PRO A 169 11.07 20.87 6.16
N LEU A 170 12.11 21.39 5.52
CA LEU A 170 13.47 21.41 6.08
C LEU A 170 13.56 22.28 7.34
N LEU A 171 12.96 23.48 7.29
CA LEU A 171 12.92 24.38 8.45
C LEU A 171 12.17 23.75 9.63
N PHE A 172 11.09 23.03 9.37
CA PHE A 172 10.35 22.31 10.40
C PHE A 172 11.17 21.14 10.98
N SER A 173 11.91 20.40 10.16
CA SER A 173 12.82 19.34 10.63
C SER A 173 13.92 19.90 11.52
N LEU A 174 14.51 21.04 11.13
CA LEU A 174 15.51 21.75 11.96
C LEU A 174 14.89 22.27 13.26
N PHE A 175 13.64 22.75 13.22
CA PHE A 175 12.92 23.22 14.41
C PHE A 175 12.69 22.12 15.44
N LEU A 176 12.43 20.88 15.00
CA LEU A 176 12.24 19.72 15.88
C LEU A 176 13.55 19.02 16.30
N SER A 177 14.70 19.35 15.68
CA SER A 177 15.95 18.63 15.92
C SER A 177 16.44 18.70 17.38
N GLU A 178 16.15 19.80 18.07
CA GLU A 178 16.52 20.00 19.48
C GLU A 178 15.83 19.05 20.46
N LEU A 179 14.67 18.46 20.08
CA LEU A 179 13.94 17.54 20.97
C LEU A 179 14.78 16.32 21.37
N GLN A 180 15.56 15.77 20.44
CA GLN A 180 16.45 14.65 20.76
C GLN A 180 17.53 15.07 21.77
N SER A 181 18.13 16.23 21.60
CA SER A 181 19.14 16.78 22.52
C SER A 181 18.57 17.03 23.92
N GLU A 182 17.35 17.57 24.01
CA GLU A 182 16.65 17.79 25.29
C GLU A 182 16.36 16.44 25.99
N LEU A 183 15.97 15.39 25.23
CA LEU A 183 15.77 14.05 25.79
C LEU A 183 17.08 13.46 26.32
N ILE A 184 18.19 13.58 25.59
CA ILE A 184 19.51 13.14 26.04
C ILE A 184 19.90 13.83 27.35
N ASN A 185 19.73 15.15 27.40
CA ASN A 185 20.08 15.96 28.56
C ASN A 185 19.18 15.68 29.78
N SER A 186 17.98 15.17 29.58
CA SER A 186 17.02 14.82 30.65
C SER A 186 17.26 13.45 31.28
N THR A 187 18.42 12.82 31.06
CA THR A 187 18.81 11.51 31.60
C THR A 187 17.86 10.37 31.23
N THR A 188 17.13 10.50 30.12
CA THR A 188 16.30 9.43 29.58
C THR A 188 17.17 8.41 28.83
N LYS A 189 16.73 7.14 28.84
CA LYS A 189 17.49 6.06 28.20
C LYS A 189 16.99 5.78 26.80
N GLY A 190 17.91 5.71 25.83
CA GLY A 190 17.61 5.16 24.51
C GLY A 190 17.48 3.64 24.54
N ILE A 191 16.76 3.11 23.57
CA ILE A 191 16.73 1.67 23.34
C ILE A 191 18.00 1.28 22.60
N ASP A 192 18.82 0.48 23.24
CA ASP A 192 20.07 -0.01 22.68
C ASP A 192 19.83 -0.77 21.36
N ILE A 193 20.59 -0.38 20.32
CA ILE A 193 20.61 -0.97 18.99
C ILE A 193 22.06 -1.15 18.52
N PHE A 194 22.62 -2.28 18.71
CA PHE A 194 23.94 -2.73 18.23
C PHE A 194 25.15 -1.82 18.56
N SER A 195 25.34 -0.66 17.92
CA SER A 195 26.57 0.17 18.06
C SER A 195 26.30 1.63 18.44
N ASP A 196 25.06 2.06 18.58
CA ASP A 196 24.74 3.42 18.99
C ASP A 196 24.77 3.55 20.51
N PRO A 197 25.73 4.34 21.08
CA PRO A 197 25.84 4.49 22.52
C PRO A 197 24.64 5.20 23.17
N ILE A 198 23.89 5.98 22.42
CA ILE A 198 22.70 6.70 22.89
C ILE A 198 21.46 5.81 22.75
N GLY A 199 21.42 4.97 21.72
CA GLY A 199 20.25 4.18 21.36
C GLY A 199 19.11 5.03 20.81
N VAL A 200 17.98 4.38 20.50
CA VAL A 200 16.79 5.05 19.96
C VAL A 200 15.93 5.61 21.08
N LEU A 201 15.79 6.92 21.16
CA LEU A 201 14.92 7.65 22.09
C LEU A 201 13.55 7.90 21.50
N LEU A 202 13.53 8.26 20.20
CA LEU A 202 12.34 8.67 19.46
C LEU A 202 12.52 8.38 17.96
N LEU A 203 11.42 8.33 17.25
CA LEU A 203 11.36 8.29 15.79
C LEU A 203 10.52 9.45 15.32
N MET A 204 10.98 10.23 14.34
CA MET A 204 10.30 11.36 13.77
C MET A 204 10.13 11.18 12.26
N TYR A 205 8.95 11.50 11.76
CA TYR A 205 8.70 11.63 10.34
C TYR A 205 7.87 12.90 10.11
N ALA A 206 8.54 14.00 9.86
CA ALA A 206 7.93 15.33 9.88
C ALA A 206 7.35 15.65 11.27
N ASP A 207 6.03 15.82 11.36
CA ASP A 207 5.27 16.06 12.59
C ASP A 207 4.83 14.77 13.31
N ASP A 208 4.88 13.62 12.65
CA ASP A 208 4.60 12.32 13.30
C ASP A 208 5.78 11.90 14.19
N LEU A 209 5.55 11.84 15.50
CA LEU A 209 6.55 11.53 16.51
C LEU A 209 6.17 10.25 17.27
N ALA A 210 7.13 9.38 17.52
CA ALA A 210 7.00 8.21 18.38
C ALA A 210 8.12 8.18 19.42
N LEU A 211 7.79 8.37 20.72
CA LEU A 211 8.73 8.16 21.83
C LEU A 211 8.70 6.69 22.22
N VAL A 212 9.86 6.08 22.39
CA VAL A 212 10.00 4.65 22.67
C VAL A 212 10.69 4.42 24.00
N SER A 213 10.27 3.40 24.74
CA SER A 213 10.89 3.00 26.01
C SER A 213 10.60 1.53 26.35
N ASP A 214 11.47 0.90 27.09
CA ASP A 214 11.27 -0.42 27.69
C ASP A 214 10.86 -0.35 29.17
N ASN A 215 10.75 0.86 29.72
CA ASN A 215 10.44 1.12 31.11
C ASN A 215 9.31 2.16 31.24
N VAL A 216 8.36 1.91 32.17
CA VAL A 216 7.20 2.77 32.42
C VAL A 216 7.62 4.16 32.90
N ILE A 217 8.58 4.21 33.85
CA ILE A 217 9.06 5.45 34.45
C ILE A 217 9.85 6.28 33.43
N ASP A 218 10.68 5.62 32.62
CA ASP A 218 11.47 6.30 31.61
C ASP A 218 10.57 6.90 30.51
N LEU A 219 9.50 6.20 30.11
CA LEU A 219 8.53 6.79 29.18
C LEU A 219 7.85 8.03 29.77
N GLN A 220 7.50 8.02 31.08
CA GLN A 220 6.95 9.22 31.73
C GLN A 220 7.95 10.38 31.71
N ARG A 221 9.22 10.14 32.02
CA ARG A 221 10.28 11.16 31.95
C ARG A 221 10.40 11.76 30.54
N LYS A 222 10.29 10.93 29.49
CA LYS A 222 10.29 11.40 28.09
C LYS A 222 9.06 12.25 27.79
N ILE A 223 7.91 11.90 28.34
CA ILE A 223 6.67 12.69 28.21
C ILE A 223 6.80 14.04 28.90
N ASP A 224 7.34 14.06 30.12
CA ASP A 224 7.59 15.31 30.88
C ASP A 224 8.59 16.24 30.15
N CYS A 225 9.61 15.65 29.55
CA CYS A 225 10.58 16.36 28.71
C CYS A 225 9.90 16.94 27.45
N LEU A 226 9.06 16.15 26.78
CA LEU A 226 8.27 16.61 25.63
C LEU A 226 7.33 17.76 26.00
N GLU A 227 6.68 17.70 27.16
CA GLU A 227 5.81 18.78 27.66
C GLU A 227 6.60 20.08 27.83
N LYS A 228 7.73 20.02 28.53
CA LYS A 228 8.64 21.16 28.70
C LYS A 228 9.10 21.73 27.35
N TYR A 229 9.45 20.84 26.43
CA TYR A 229 9.82 21.21 25.06
C TYR A 229 8.68 21.92 24.33
N CYS A 230 7.46 21.39 24.38
CA CYS A 230 6.29 21.99 23.75
C CYS A 230 6.02 23.40 24.31
N ASN A 231 6.06 23.57 25.62
CA ASN A 231 5.89 24.87 26.28
C ASN A 231 6.99 25.86 25.89
N LYS A 232 8.25 25.41 25.88
CA LYS A 232 9.41 26.22 25.47
C LYS A 232 9.31 26.69 24.02
N TRP A 233 8.87 25.83 23.10
CA TRP A 233 8.89 26.10 21.65
C TRP A 233 7.53 26.56 21.11
N GLY A 234 6.44 26.49 21.89
CA GLY A 234 5.10 26.91 21.50
C GLY A 234 4.39 25.90 20.60
N LEU A 235 4.67 24.62 20.79
CA LEU A 235 3.97 23.52 20.12
C LEU A 235 2.81 23.03 20.98
N THR A 236 1.72 22.60 20.34
CA THR A 236 0.54 22.07 21.03
C THR A 236 0.33 20.61 20.65
N VAL A 237 0.28 19.75 21.65
CA VAL A 237 0.00 18.31 21.47
C VAL A 237 -1.52 18.10 21.39
N ASN A 238 -1.96 17.30 20.43
CA ASN A 238 -3.34 16.88 20.29
C ASN A 238 -3.62 15.62 21.14
N MET A 239 -4.12 15.80 22.37
CA MET A 239 -4.36 14.71 23.30
C MET A 239 -5.40 13.70 22.80
N SER A 240 -6.37 14.13 21.99
CA SER A 240 -7.38 13.21 21.44
C SER A 240 -6.79 12.17 20.50
N LYS A 241 -5.65 12.48 19.83
CA LYS A 241 -4.96 11.59 18.89
C LYS A 241 -3.66 11.02 19.44
N THR A 242 -3.06 11.66 20.43
CA THR A 242 -1.85 11.17 21.11
C THR A 242 -2.20 9.98 21.98
N LYS A 243 -1.52 8.85 21.76
CA LYS A 243 -1.85 7.56 22.40
C LYS A 243 -0.60 6.78 22.78
N VAL A 244 -0.70 5.98 23.82
CA VAL A 244 0.32 4.98 24.15
C VAL A 244 -0.15 3.60 23.67
N VAL A 245 0.77 2.87 23.02
CA VAL A 245 0.63 1.43 22.81
C VAL A 245 1.59 0.69 23.72
N VAL A 246 1.05 -0.23 24.50
CA VAL A 246 1.81 -1.20 25.28
C VAL A 246 1.97 -2.46 24.44
N PHE A 247 3.15 -2.61 23.82
CA PHE A 247 3.47 -3.85 23.14
C PHE A 247 3.82 -4.92 24.15
N LYS A 248 3.27 -6.12 23.98
CA LYS A 248 3.38 -7.20 24.99
C LYS A 248 3.26 -8.59 24.38
N ASN A 249 4.04 -9.51 24.94
CA ASN A 249 3.92 -10.93 24.66
C ASN A 249 3.10 -11.59 25.78
N GLY A 250 1.77 -11.51 25.67
CA GLY A 250 0.81 -12.02 26.63
C GLY A 250 0.45 -11.05 27.78
N GLY A 251 -0.54 -11.42 28.59
CA GLY A 251 -1.02 -10.67 29.76
C GLY A 251 -1.84 -9.41 29.40
N PHE A 252 -2.34 -8.76 30.46
CA PHE A 252 -3.11 -7.51 30.36
C PHE A 252 -2.22 -6.29 30.59
N VAL A 253 -2.71 -5.11 30.28
CA VAL A 253 -2.09 -3.83 30.67
C VAL A 253 -2.13 -3.74 32.19
N LYS A 254 -0.98 -3.43 32.82
CA LYS A 254 -0.87 -3.33 34.28
C LYS A 254 -1.42 -1.99 34.79
N GLU A 255 -1.84 -1.95 36.04
CA GLU A 255 -2.31 -0.70 36.64
C GLU A 255 -1.24 0.39 36.72
N SER A 256 0.03 0.02 36.84
CA SER A 256 1.19 0.92 36.80
C SER A 256 1.49 1.50 35.42
N GLU A 257 0.89 0.98 34.34
CA GLU A 257 1.08 1.42 32.96
C GLU A 257 0.12 2.58 32.62
N LYS A 258 0.33 3.69 33.32
CA LYS A 258 -0.43 4.94 33.16
C LYS A 258 0.55 6.09 32.97
N TRP A 259 0.26 6.97 32.03
CA TRP A 259 1.10 8.12 31.71
C TRP A 259 0.27 9.39 31.62
N TYR A 260 0.91 10.52 31.89
CA TYR A 260 0.26 11.83 31.95
C TYR A 260 1.07 12.85 31.15
N PHE A 261 0.38 13.73 30.45
CA PHE A 261 0.95 14.89 29.76
C PHE A 261 0.21 16.15 30.24
N GLY A 262 0.92 17.10 30.86
CA GLY A 262 0.30 18.31 31.42
C GLY A 262 -0.81 18.03 32.44
N GLY A 263 -0.69 16.95 33.22
CA GLY A 263 -1.71 16.53 34.16
C GLY A 263 -2.86 15.72 33.53
N GLU A 264 -3.02 15.72 32.21
CA GLU A 264 -4.03 14.93 31.51
C GLU A 264 -3.53 13.50 31.25
N LYS A 265 -4.37 12.51 31.54
CA LYS A 265 -4.05 11.10 31.33
C LYS A 265 -4.00 10.77 29.84
N VAL A 266 -2.86 10.22 29.38
CA VAL A 266 -2.73 9.71 28.02
C VAL A 266 -3.46 8.38 27.87
N GLN A 267 -4.27 8.27 26.81
CA GLN A 267 -5.04 7.06 26.56
C GLN A 267 -4.12 5.93 26.06
N VAL A 268 -4.20 4.76 26.73
CA VAL A 268 -3.57 3.51 26.28
C VAL A 268 -4.51 2.80 25.32
N VAL A 269 -4.00 2.41 24.13
CA VAL A 269 -4.79 1.74 23.09
C VAL A 269 -4.15 0.41 22.69
N ALA A 270 -4.97 -0.50 22.18
CA ALA A 270 -4.51 -1.82 21.75
C ALA A 270 -3.80 -1.78 20.38
N ASP A 271 -4.09 -0.76 19.57
CA ASP A 271 -3.47 -0.57 18.25
C ASP A 271 -3.45 0.92 17.87
N TYR A 272 -2.48 1.28 17.05
CA TYR A 272 -2.31 2.64 16.55
C TYR A 272 -1.88 2.64 15.07
N ASN A 273 -2.39 3.60 14.31
CA ASN A 273 -2.02 3.78 12.90
C ASN A 273 -0.80 4.72 12.80
N TYR A 274 0.40 4.14 12.78
CA TYR A 274 1.66 4.87 12.63
C TYR A 274 2.12 4.86 11.18
N LEU A 275 2.30 6.04 10.59
CA LEU A 275 2.73 6.23 9.20
C LEU A 275 1.95 5.36 8.18
N GLY A 276 0.63 5.20 8.41
CA GLY A 276 -0.25 4.45 7.52
C GLY A 276 -0.32 2.94 7.74
N VAL A 277 0.49 2.39 8.64
CA VAL A 277 0.52 0.98 9.06
C VAL A 277 -0.05 0.84 10.47
N ILE A 278 -0.94 -0.12 10.70
CA ILE A 278 -1.52 -0.37 12.03
C ILE A 278 -0.62 -1.31 12.81
N PHE A 279 -0.05 -0.80 13.89
CA PHE A 279 0.67 -1.58 14.88
C PHE A 279 -0.29 -2.04 15.99
N GLY A 280 -0.46 -3.35 16.12
CA GLY A 280 -1.16 -3.96 17.23
C GLY A 280 -0.22 -4.31 18.38
N SER A 281 -0.72 -4.33 19.61
CA SER A 281 0.06 -4.61 20.83
C SER A 281 0.83 -5.94 20.84
N SER A 282 0.47 -6.90 19.99
CA SER A 282 1.15 -8.20 19.83
C SER A 282 1.95 -8.33 18.52
N LEU A 283 2.15 -7.25 17.76
CA LEU A 283 2.71 -7.27 16.39
C LEU A 283 1.96 -8.18 15.40
N ASN A 284 0.67 -8.39 15.61
CA ASN A 284 -0.15 -9.11 14.65
C ASN A 284 -0.63 -8.17 13.54
N TRP A 285 -0.32 -8.51 12.30
CA TRP A 285 -0.61 -7.69 11.13
C TRP A 285 -2.02 -7.82 10.57
N SER A 286 -2.87 -8.72 11.13
CA SER A 286 -4.22 -8.97 10.60
C SER A 286 -5.09 -7.71 10.52
N LYS A 287 -5.04 -6.83 11.54
CA LYS A 287 -5.78 -5.55 11.50
C LYS A 287 -5.24 -4.62 10.41
N CYS A 288 -3.92 -4.55 10.24
CA CYS A 288 -3.29 -3.76 9.17
C CYS A 288 -3.73 -4.26 7.79
N VAL A 289 -3.62 -5.55 7.54
CA VAL A 289 -4.02 -6.20 6.29
C VAL A 289 -5.51 -5.98 5.97
N LYS A 290 -6.39 -6.16 6.96
CA LYS A 290 -7.84 -5.88 6.83
C LYS A 290 -8.11 -4.42 6.47
N ASN A 291 -7.43 -3.47 7.11
CA ASN A 291 -7.56 -2.04 6.82
C ASN A 291 -7.08 -1.68 5.41
N LEU A 292 -5.91 -2.19 5.00
CA LEU A 292 -5.38 -1.98 3.64
C LEU A 292 -6.32 -2.57 2.59
N SER A 293 -6.82 -3.79 2.81
CA SER A 293 -7.80 -4.43 1.93
C SER A 293 -9.10 -3.64 1.85
N ALA A 294 -9.59 -3.06 2.95
CA ALA A 294 -10.78 -2.21 2.95
C ALA A 294 -10.57 -0.91 2.15
N LYS A 295 -9.42 -0.24 2.31
CA LYS A 295 -9.03 0.94 1.51
C LYS A 295 -8.94 0.60 0.03
N ALA A 296 -8.32 -0.54 -0.30
CA ALA A 296 -8.18 -1.01 -1.67
C ALA A 296 -9.54 -1.36 -2.32
N ARG A 297 -10.48 -1.96 -1.58
CA ARG A 297 -11.85 -2.20 -2.06
C ARG A 297 -12.59 -0.89 -2.41
N LYS A 298 -12.39 0.18 -1.62
CA LYS A 298 -12.94 1.51 -1.95
C LYS A 298 -12.34 2.05 -3.25
N ALA A 299 -11.04 1.86 -3.47
CA ALA A 299 -10.39 2.25 -4.72
C ALA A 299 -10.91 1.44 -5.91
N VAL A 300 -11.13 0.12 -5.76
CA VAL A 300 -11.77 -0.74 -6.78
C VAL A 300 -13.20 -0.27 -7.09
N ALA A 301 -13.97 0.13 -6.07
CA ALA A 301 -15.31 0.69 -6.30
C ALA A 301 -15.27 1.97 -7.15
N GLY A 302 -14.24 2.81 -6.98
CA GLY A 302 -13.99 3.97 -7.85
C GLY A 302 -13.75 3.56 -9.31
N ILE A 303 -12.93 2.52 -9.55
CA ILE A 303 -12.70 2.00 -10.92
C ILE A 303 -14.01 1.50 -11.54
N LYS A 304 -14.84 0.79 -10.77
CA LYS A 304 -16.14 0.31 -11.26
C LYS A 304 -17.08 1.46 -11.63
N ARG A 305 -17.10 2.55 -10.86
CA ARG A 305 -17.90 3.74 -11.23
C ARG A 305 -17.44 4.31 -12.57
N LEU A 306 -16.13 4.42 -12.82
CA LEU A 306 -15.62 4.87 -14.12
C LEU A 306 -16.09 3.98 -15.27
N GLN A 307 -16.22 2.66 -15.07
CA GLN A 307 -16.76 1.74 -16.08
C GLN A 307 -18.23 1.99 -16.41
N PHE A 308 -19.03 2.50 -15.46
CA PHE A 308 -20.42 2.83 -15.70
C PHE A 308 -20.61 4.21 -16.36
N THR A 309 -19.69 5.15 -16.12
CA THR A 309 -19.78 6.51 -16.67
C THR A 309 -19.14 6.64 -18.05
N LEU A 310 -18.14 5.82 -18.36
CA LEU A 310 -17.44 5.83 -19.65
C LEU A 310 -17.87 4.63 -20.49
N VAL A 311 -18.30 4.87 -21.71
CA VAL A 311 -18.97 3.89 -22.61
C VAL A 311 -18.11 2.64 -22.89
N SER A 312 -16.78 2.75 -22.93
CA SER A 312 -15.91 1.58 -23.01
C SER A 312 -14.49 1.89 -22.55
N ILE A 313 -14.06 1.27 -21.45
CA ILE A 313 -12.65 1.28 -21.04
C ILE A 313 -12.03 -0.08 -21.41
N PRO A 314 -10.94 -0.11 -22.20
CA PRO A 314 -10.24 -1.35 -22.53
C PRO A 314 -9.80 -2.09 -21.25
N VAL A 315 -9.91 -3.42 -21.24
CA VAL A 315 -9.57 -4.25 -20.08
C VAL A 315 -8.11 -4.04 -19.64
N ASN A 316 -7.19 -3.89 -20.59
CA ASN A 316 -5.80 -3.59 -20.29
C ASN A 316 -5.64 -2.28 -19.50
N THR A 317 -6.42 -1.24 -19.85
CA THR A 317 -6.44 0.03 -19.11
C THR A 317 -6.96 -0.15 -17.69
N LEU A 318 -8.00 -0.97 -17.49
CA LEU A 318 -8.53 -1.27 -16.16
C LEU A 318 -7.50 -1.96 -15.28
N PHE A 319 -6.73 -2.92 -15.82
CA PHE A 319 -5.64 -3.55 -15.10
C PHE A 319 -4.48 -2.58 -14.81
N LYS A 320 -4.13 -1.68 -15.74
CA LYS A 320 -3.15 -0.62 -15.48
C LYS A 320 -3.60 0.31 -14.34
N ILE A 321 -4.89 0.69 -14.31
CA ILE A 321 -5.44 1.49 -13.19
C ILE A 321 -5.40 0.69 -11.88
N PHE A 322 -5.73 -0.60 -11.90
CA PHE A 322 -5.60 -1.46 -10.73
C PHE A 322 -4.16 -1.48 -10.21
N ASP A 323 -3.19 -1.71 -11.10
CA ASP A 323 -1.78 -1.79 -10.74
C ASP A 323 -1.19 -0.46 -10.22
N THR A 324 -1.70 0.68 -10.70
CA THR A 324 -1.21 2.01 -10.30
C THR A 324 -1.96 2.61 -9.10
N LYS A 325 -3.21 2.26 -8.85
CA LYS A 325 -4.04 2.86 -7.80
C LYS A 325 -4.42 1.90 -6.67
N VAL A 326 -4.64 0.62 -6.97
CA VAL A 326 -5.12 -0.35 -5.97
C VAL A 326 -3.96 -1.14 -5.37
N LYS A 327 -3.10 -1.68 -6.22
CA LYS A 327 -1.97 -2.53 -5.80
C LYS A 327 -1.00 -1.83 -4.84
N PRO A 328 -0.62 -0.54 -5.01
CA PRO A 328 0.21 0.17 -4.04
C PRO A 328 -0.44 0.31 -2.65
N ILE A 329 -1.78 0.40 -2.57
CA ILE A 329 -2.50 0.40 -1.29
C ILE A 329 -2.38 -0.96 -0.61
N LEU A 330 -2.57 -2.06 -1.36
CA LEU A 330 -2.47 -3.42 -0.83
C LEU A 330 -1.06 -3.77 -0.34
N LEU A 331 -0.04 -3.20 -0.96
CA LEU A 331 1.37 -3.49 -0.69
C LEU A 331 2.06 -2.43 0.19
N TYR A 332 1.30 -1.48 0.76
CA TYR A 332 1.92 -0.44 1.58
C TYR A 332 2.51 -1.00 2.87
N GLY A 333 3.81 -0.75 3.10
CA GLY A 333 4.57 -1.26 4.24
C GLY A 333 4.82 -2.78 4.20
N SER A 334 4.53 -3.47 3.08
CA SER A 334 4.74 -4.91 2.95
C SER A 334 6.20 -5.32 3.13
N GLU A 335 7.13 -4.41 3.00
CA GLU A 335 8.55 -4.60 3.32
C GLU A 335 8.76 -5.12 4.75
N VAL A 336 7.83 -4.81 5.63
CA VAL A 336 7.90 -5.10 7.07
C VAL A 336 7.04 -6.30 7.45
N TRP A 337 5.87 -6.48 6.84
CA TRP A 337 4.89 -7.52 7.19
C TRP A 337 4.65 -8.57 6.08
N GLY A 338 5.16 -8.38 4.89
CA GLY A 338 4.78 -9.12 3.69
C GLY A 338 5.44 -10.49 3.49
N PHE A 339 5.64 -11.27 4.54
CA PHE A 339 6.33 -12.58 4.51
C PHE A 339 5.43 -13.77 4.23
N GLN A 340 4.14 -13.57 4.08
CA GLN A 340 3.18 -14.65 3.85
C GLN A 340 2.07 -14.20 2.91
N LYS A 341 1.34 -15.16 2.37
CA LYS A 341 0.13 -14.92 1.61
C LYS A 341 -1.00 -14.54 2.57
N TYR A 342 -1.64 -13.41 2.31
CA TYR A 342 -2.82 -12.95 3.04
C TYR A 342 -4.05 -13.04 2.15
N ASP A 343 -5.01 -13.87 2.51
CA ASP A 343 -6.23 -14.07 1.72
C ASP A 343 -7.03 -12.79 1.53
N GLU A 344 -7.09 -11.92 2.54
CA GLU A 344 -7.79 -10.64 2.46
C GLU A 344 -7.23 -9.73 1.35
N ILE A 345 -5.91 -9.79 1.10
CA ILE A 345 -5.22 -9.04 0.04
C ILE A 345 -5.49 -9.69 -1.32
N GLU A 346 -5.29 -11.01 -1.42
CA GLU A 346 -5.49 -11.76 -2.67
C GLU A 346 -6.94 -11.65 -3.16
N GLN A 347 -7.91 -11.72 -2.25
CA GLN A 347 -9.33 -11.61 -2.57
C GLN A 347 -9.72 -10.27 -3.23
N VAL A 348 -8.99 -9.19 -2.99
CA VAL A 348 -9.27 -7.91 -3.68
C VAL A 348 -8.98 -8.04 -5.17
N GLN A 349 -7.83 -8.63 -5.54
CA GLN A 349 -7.46 -8.86 -6.94
C GLN A 349 -8.36 -9.91 -7.60
N ILE A 350 -8.62 -11.02 -6.92
CA ILE A 350 -9.50 -12.09 -7.42
C ILE A 350 -10.90 -11.56 -7.74
N LYS A 351 -11.50 -10.80 -6.82
CA LYS A 351 -12.82 -10.19 -7.04
C LYS A 351 -12.81 -9.16 -8.16
N PHE A 352 -11.69 -8.46 -8.35
CA PHE A 352 -11.53 -7.57 -9.49
C PHE A 352 -11.49 -8.36 -10.80
N CYS A 353 -10.68 -9.42 -10.90
CA CYS A 353 -10.61 -10.32 -12.06
C CYS A 353 -12.00 -10.90 -12.39
N LYS A 354 -12.69 -11.46 -11.39
CA LYS A 354 -14.06 -11.98 -11.58
C LYS A 354 -15.02 -10.91 -12.09
N SER A 355 -14.87 -9.68 -11.63
CA SER A 355 -15.71 -8.56 -12.11
C SER A 355 -15.44 -8.18 -13.57
N ILE A 356 -14.21 -8.26 -14.03
CA ILE A 356 -13.83 -8.06 -15.44
C ILE A 356 -14.41 -9.14 -16.33
N LEU A 357 -14.31 -10.40 -15.91
CA LEU A 357 -14.85 -11.55 -16.63
C LEU A 357 -16.39 -11.62 -16.57
N GLY A 358 -17.02 -10.94 -15.62
CA GLY A 358 -18.47 -11.02 -15.41
C GLY A 358 -18.94 -12.27 -14.68
N VAL A 359 -18.04 -12.99 -14.00
CA VAL A 359 -18.33 -14.26 -13.30
C VAL A 359 -18.42 -14.07 -11.79
N GLY A 360 -19.05 -15.04 -11.12
CA GLY A 360 -19.28 -15.04 -9.68
C GLY A 360 -18.52 -16.13 -8.93
N ARG A 361 -19.20 -16.77 -7.95
CA ARG A 361 -18.67 -17.88 -7.16
C ARG A 361 -18.62 -19.20 -7.94
N ASP A 362 -19.34 -19.28 -9.00
CA ASP A 362 -19.44 -20.37 -9.98
C ASP A 362 -18.09 -20.71 -10.65
N VAL A 363 -17.19 -19.75 -10.73
CA VAL A 363 -15.84 -19.94 -11.29
C VAL A 363 -14.78 -19.96 -10.18
N LYS A 364 -13.90 -20.96 -10.18
CA LYS A 364 -12.78 -21.07 -9.23
C LYS A 364 -11.87 -19.84 -9.31
N ASN A 365 -11.27 -19.46 -8.16
CA ASN A 365 -10.38 -18.30 -8.08
C ASN A 365 -9.15 -18.43 -8.98
N ILE A 366 -8.58 -19.64 -9.02
CA ILE A 366 -7.40 -19.95 -9.82
C ILE A 366 -7.66 -19.80 -11.32
N VAL A 367 -8.84 -20.20 -11.77
CA VAL A 367 -9.28 -20.04 -13.17
C VAL A 367 -9.48 -18.57 -13.51
N ALA A 368 -10.17 -17.80 -12.65
CA ALA A 368 -10.38 -16.38 -12.88
C ALA A 368 -9.06 -15.59 -12.93
N MET A 369 -8.08 -16.00 -12.15
CA MET A 369 -6.72 -15.41 -12.19
C MET A 369 -6.00 -15.79 -13.49
N GLY A 370 -6.06 -17.05 -13.90
CA GLY A 370 -5.50 -17.55 -15.16
C GLY A 370 -6.07 -16.81 -16.37
N GLU A 371 -7.41 -16.76 -16.51
CA GLU A 371 -8.09 -16.03 -17.60
C GLU A 371 -7.72 -14.54 -17.66
N CYS A 372 -7.37 -13.95 -16.53
CA CYS A 372 -6.89 -12.56 -16.49
C CYS A 372 -5.36 -12.43 -16.65
N GLY A 373 -4.61 -13.51 -16.75
CA GLY A 373 -3.15 -13.48 -16.80
C GLY A 373 -2.52 -12.81 -15.58
N ARG A 374 -3.07 -13.09 -14.37
CA ARG A 374 -2.65 -12.40 -13.14
C ARG A 374 -1.97 -13.36 -12.17
N PHE A 375 -0.86 -12.90 -11.64
CA PHE A 375 -0.13 -13.58 -10.57
C PHE A 375 -0.62 -13.07 -9.20
N PRO A 376 -0.52 -13.90 -8.14
CA PRO A 376 -0.85 -13.50 -6.78
C PRO A 376 -0.03 -12.30 -6.31
N ILE A 377 -0.63 -11.47 -5.47
CA ILE A 377 -0.01 -10.24 -4.93
C ILE A 377 1.16 -10.56 -4.00
N PHE A 378 1.16 -11.72 -3.33
CA PHE A 378 2.27 -12.11 -2.45
C PHE A 378 3.63 -12.17 -3.18
N ILE A 379 3.66 -12.43 -4.50
CA ILE A 379 4.89 -12.38 -5.31
C ILE A 379 5.51 -10.98 -5.26
N ASP A 380 4.70 -9.95 -5.48
CA ASP A 380 5.19 -8.56 -5.39
C ASP A 380 5.53 -8.17 -3.94
N SER A 381 4.84 -8.73 -2.94
CA SER A 381 5.15 -8.55 -1.53
C SER A 381 6.55 -9.09 -1.20
N TYR A 382 6.85 -10.31 -1.60
CA TYR A 382 8.18 -10.92 -1.40
C TYR A 382 9.29 -10.14 -2.11
N CYS A 383 9.02 -9.69 -3.36
CA CYS A 383 9.97 -8.83 -4.07
C CYS A 383 10.26 -7.53 -3.30
N ARG A 384 9.24 -6.90 -2.67
CA ARG A 384 9.44 -5.69 -1.86
C ARG A 384 10.24 -5.96 -0.60
N VAL A 385 9.95 -7.05 0.09
CA VAL A 385 10.69 -7.48 1.28
C VAL A 385 12.17 -7.65 0.95
N ILE A 386 12.50 -8.42 -0.09
CA ILE A 386 13.89 -8.67 -0.49
C ILE A 386 14.56 -7.39 -1.01
N LYS A 387 13.84 -6.55 -1.75
CA LYS A 387 14.36 -5.26 -2.21
C LYS A 387 14.69 -4.33 -1.04
N PHE A 388 13.88 -4.33 0.00
CA PHE A 388 14.14 -3.53 1.19
C PHE A 388 15.34 -4.08 1.97
N TRP A 389 15.48 -5.40 2.08
CA TRP A 389 16.67 -6.03 2.65
C TRP A 389 17.95 -5.60 1.93
N CYS A 390 18.00 -5.69 0.59
CA CYS A 390 19.16 -5.21 -0.17
C CYS A 390 19.43 -3.72 0.08
N LYS A 391 18.37 -2.88 0.12
CA LYS A 391 18.51 -1.46 0.46
C LYS A 391 19.17 -1.27 1.85
N ILE A 392 18.79 -2.08 2.85
CA ILE A 392 19.40 -2.02 4.20
C ILE A 392 20.89 -2.41 4.13
N MET A 393 21.25 -3.40 3.31
CA MET A 393 22.65 -3.81 3.16
C MET A 393 23.53 -2.67 2.62
N GLU A 394 23.00 -1.84 1.73
CA GLU A 394 23.69 -0.68 1.14
C GLU A 394 23.65 0.59 2.03
N MET A 395 22.90 0.59 3.15
CA MET A 395 22.81 1.75 4.04
C MET A 395 24.10 1.95 4.83
N ASN A 396 24.38 3.23 5.14
CA ASN A 396 25.43 3.60 6.09
C ASN A 396 25.16 2.99 7.48
N ASP A 397 26.21 2.59 8.18
CA ASP A 397 26.11 1.92 9.50
C ASP A 397 25.49 2.79 10.60
N LYS A 398 25.50 4.13 10.45
CA LYS A 398 24.82 5.05 11.38
C LYS A 398 23.29 5.05 11.24
N ARG A 399 22.75 4.49 10.14
CA ARG A 399 21.30 4.46 9.90
C ARG A 399 20.59 3.50 10.86
N TYR A 400 19.53 3.96 11.50
CA TYR A 400 18.71 3.13 12.40
C TYR A 400 18.26 1.80 11.77
N PRO A 401 17.75 1.74 10.52
CA PRO A 401 17.41 0.46 9.92
C PRO A 401 18.59 -0.51 9.80
N LYS A 402 19.79 0.00 9.49
CA LYS A 402 20.99 -0.85 9.39
C LYS A 402 21.41 -1.40 10.76
N GLN A 403 21.41 -0.57 11.79
CA GLN A 403 21.74 -0.98 13.15
C GLN A 403 20.70 -1.97 13.71
N CYS A 404 19.40 -1.72 13.48
CA CYS A 404 18.32 -2.66 13.80
C CYS A 404 18.49 -4.00 13.09
N TYR A 405 18.87 -3.98 11.82
CA TYR A 405 19.16 -5.20 11.07
C TYR A 405 20.31 -5.99 11.72
N ASN A 406 21.42 -5.34 12.04
CA ASN A 406 22.58 -5.98 12.70
C ASN A 406 22.18 -6.59 14.07
N MET A 407 21.37 -5.89 14.85
CA MET A 407 20.80 -6.38 16.10
C MET A 407 19.92 -7.63 15.86
N LEU A 408 19.04 -7.61 14.85
CA LEU A 408 18.16 -8.74 14.52
C LEU A 408 18.96 -9.96 14.02
N VAL A 409 20.06 -9.75 13.27
CA VAL A 409 21.01 -10.82 12.88
C VAL A 409 21.63 -11.48 14.09
N ALA A 410 22.09 -10.69 15.08
CA ALA A 410 22.63 -11.24 16.32
C ALA A 410 21.58 -12.05 17.11
N HIS A 411 20.33 -11.59 17.12
CA HIS A 411 19.23 -12.31 17.73
C HIS A 411 18.87 -13.60 16.98
N ASP A 412 18.89 -13.59 15.63
CA ASP A 412 18.64 -14.78 14.82
C ASP A 412 19.70 -15.85 15.05
N LYS A 413 20.99 -15.46 15.14
CA LYS A 413 22.10 -16.36 15.52
C LYS A 413 21.92 -16.98 16.91
N SER A 414 21.24 -16.28 17.83
CA SER A 414 20.88 -16.81 19.16
C SER A 414 19.58 -17.63 19.17
N GLY A 415 19.03 -17.97 18.01
CA GLY A 415 17.83 -18.81 17.86
C GLY A 415 16.49 -18.06 18.00
N ARG A 416 16.48 -16.73 18.04
CA ARG A 416 15.25 -15.93 18.16
C ARG A 416 14.69 -15.62 16.78
N ILE A 417 13.50 -16.16 16.50
CA ILE A 417 12.79 -15.92 15.23
C ILE A 417 12.37 -14.45 15.11
N ASN A 418 12.79 -13.80 14.03
CA ASN A 418 12.48 -12.39 13.78
C ASN A 418 12.38 -12.09 12.27
N TRP A 419 12.36 -10.81 11.89
CA TRP A 419 12.29 -10.36 10.50
C TRP A 419 13.43 -10.95 9.64
N VAL A 420 14.63 -11.02 10.17
CA VAL A 420 15.83 -11.55 9.48
C VAL A 420 15.68 -13.04 9.19
N THR A 421 15.20 -13.82 10.16
CA THR A 421 14.87 -15.25 9.97
C THR A 421 13.94 -15.47 8.79
N LYS A 422 12.92 -14.62 8.65
CA LYS A 422 11.93 -14.70 7.57
C LYS A 422 12.56 -14.40 6.20
N ILE A 423 13.49 -13.42 6.11
CA ILE A 423 14.26 -13.14 4.89
C ILE A 423 15.07 -14.37 4.50
N ARG A 424 15.87 -14.89 5.43
CA ARG A 424 16.67 -16.10 5.23
C ARG A 424 15.81 -17.23 4.66
N ASN A 425 14.68 -17.51 5.32
CA ASN A 425 13.79 -18.60 4.91
C ASN A 425 13.23 -18.41 3.49
N ILE A 426 12.90 -17.16 3.09
CA ILE A 426 12.46 -16.88 1.71
C ILE A 426 13.62 -17.16 0.73
N LEU A 427 14.81 -16.67 1.00
CA LEU A 427 15.95 -16.85 0.10
C LEU A 427 16.28 -18.36 -0.06
N TYR A 428 16.36 -19.11 1.03
CA TYR A 428 16.59 -20.55 0.97
C TYR A 428 15.47 -21.30 0.23
N LYS A 429 14.21 -20.98 0.53
CA LYS A 429 13.04 -21.62 -0.11
C LYS A 429 13.08 -21.52 -1.64
N TYR A 430 13.57 -20.42 -2.18
CA TYR A 430 13.60 -20.19 -3.63
C TYR A 430 14.97 -20.43 -4.28
N GLY A 431 15.92 -21.04 -3.54
CA GLY A 431 17.23 -21.44 -4.06
C GLY A 431 18.30 -20.35 -4.07
N TYR A 432 18.09 -19.29 -3.28
CA TYR A 432 19.03 -18.16 -3.15
C TYR A 432 19.76 -18.14 -1.80
N GLY A 433 19.97 -19.30 -1.17
CA GLY A 433 20.72 -19.38 0.10
C GLY A 433 22.11 -18.77 0.02
N PHE A 434 22.80 -18.91 -1.11
CA PHE A 434 24.12 -18.29 -1.34
C PHE A 434 24.09 -16.76 -1.28
N VAL A 435 22.98 -16.12 -1.68
CA VAL A 435 22.79 -14.65 -1.56
C VAL A 435 22.69 -14.24 -0.10
N TRP A 436 22.04 -15.08 0.72
CA TRP A 436 21.99 -14.87 2.16
C TRP A 436 23.37 -15.01 2.80
N GLU A 437 24.14 -16.03 2.45
CA GLU A 437 25.50 -16.24 2.99
C GLU A 437 26.45 -15.10 2.58
N ALA A 438 26.35 -14.62 1.35
CA ALA A 438 27.13 -13.48 0.87
C ALA A 438 26.69 -12.13 1.47
N GLN A 439 25.53 -12.09 2.16
CA GLN A 439 24.92 -10.86 2.71
C GLN A 439 24.83 -9.72 1.68
N GLY A 440 24.50 -10.06 0.44
CA GLY A 440 24.36 -9.08 -0.62
C GLY A 440 24.20 -9.68 -2.00
N VAL A 441 23.98 -8.80 -2.95
CA VAL A 441 23.86 -9.11 -4.38
C VAL A 441 24.78 -8.16 -5.16
N GLY A 442 25.34 -8.62 -6.28
CA GLY A 442 26.18 -7.76 -7.13
C GLY A 442 25.34 -6.66 -7.80
N ASP A 443 24.63 -7.01 -8.87
CA ASP A 443 23.66 -6.09 -9.50
C ASP A 443 22.25 -6.33 -8.97
N SER A 444 21.79 -5.42 -8.14
CA SER A 444 20.45 -5.47 -7.54
C SER A 444 19.34 -5.54 -8.59
N ASN A 445 19.46 -4.80 -9.71
CA ASN A 445 18.39 -4.73 -10.71
C ASN A 445 18.23 -6.05 -11.46
N THR A 446 19.32 -6.69 -11.82
CA THR A 446 19.32 -8.02 -12.45
C THR A 446 18.82 -9.07 -11.49
N PHE A 447 19.31 -9.05 -10.24
CA PHE A 447 18.87 -9.98 -9.21
C PHE A 447 17.34 -9.93 -8.99
N PHE A 448 16.76 -8.74 -8.88
CA PHE A 448 15.30 -8.62 -8.67
C PHE A 448 14.47 -9.16 -9.83
N LYS A 449 14.94 -9.02 -11.07
CA LYS A 449 14.26 -9.60 -12.23
C LYS A 449 14.28 -11.12 -12.16
N ILE A 450 15.44 -11.71 -11.88
CA ILE A 450 15.64 -13.17 -11.77
C ILE A 450 14.86 -13.72 -10.58
N PHE A 451 14.92 -13.07 -9.42
CA PHE A 451 14.17 -13.48 -8.22
C PHE A 451 12.66 -13.45 -8.48
N LYS A 452 12.15 -12.37 -9.08
CA LYS A 452 10.73 -12.29 -9.42
C LYS A 452 10.32 -13.36 -10.43
N GLN A 453 11.15 -13.63 -11.43
CA GLN A 453 10.89 -14.69 -12.41
C GLN A 453 10.83 -16.05 -11.73
N ARG A 454 11.73 -16.35 -10.81
CA ARG A 454 11.72 -17.60 -10.02
C ARG A 454 10.41 -17.77 -9.24
N LEU A 455 9.93 -16.70 -8.59
CA LEU A 455 8.64 -16.73 -7.88
C LEU A 455 7.46 -16.99 -8.83
N ILE A 456 7.50 -16.40 -10.03
CA ILE A 456 6.49 -16.61 -11.07
C ILE A 456 6.53 -18.05 -11.57
N ASP A 457 7.71 -18.62 -11.82
CA ASP A 457 7.86 -19.98 -12.34
C ASP A 457 7.40 -21.03 -11.32
N ASN A 458 7.76 -20.84 -10.05
CA ASN A 458 7.22 -21.70 -8.97
C ASN A 458 5.70 -21.60 -8.89
N TYR A 459 5.13 -20.39 -8.99
CA TYR A 459 3.68 -20.22 -8.98
C TYR A 459 3.02 -20.90 -10.20
N LYS A 460 3.64 -20.85 -11.39
CA LYS A 460 3.11 -21.57 -12.57
C LYS A 460 3.05 -23.07 -12.33
N GLN A 461 4.10 -23.66 -11.74
CA GLN A 461 4.11 -25.08 -11.36
C GLN A 461 2.99 -25.41 -10.36
N ASP A 462 2.84 -24.60 -9.31
CA ASP A 462 1.75 -24.74 -8.35
C ASP A 462 0.38 -24.62 -9.03
N TRP A 463 0.24 -23.67 -9.96
CA TRP A 463 -0.99 -23.44 -10.71
C TRP A 463 -1.37 -24.63 -11.58
N ASP A 464 -0.41 -25.21 -12.29
CA ASP A 464 -0.61 -26.42 -13.08
C ASP A 464 -1.06 -27.60 -12.20
N SER A 465 -0.41 -27.80 -11.05
CA SER A 465 -0.79 -28.86 -10.10
C SER A 465 -2.21 -28.68 -9.54
N MET A 466 -2.63 -27.43 -9.29
CA MET A 466 -3.98 -27.14 -8.81
C MET A 466 -5.07 -27.41 -9.85
N LEU A 467 -4.72 -27.48 -11.14
CA LEU A 467 -5.63 -27.80 -12.25
C LEU A 467 -5.68 -29.31 -12.58
N ASP A 468 -4.89 -30.15 -11.93
CA ASP A 468 -4.91 -31.62 -12.11
C ASP A 468 -6.17 -32.28 -11.53
N ASN A 469 -7.09 -31.53 -10.94
CA ASN A 469 -8.39 -32.03 -10.53
C ASN A 469 -9.22 -32.40 -11.76
N PRO A 470 -9.91 -33.58 -11.79
CA PRO A 470 -10.72 -34.03 -12.94
C PRO A 470 -11.72 -33.03 -13.48
N LEU A 471 -12.25 -32.14 -12.61
CA LEU A 471 -13.19 -31.09 -12.99
C LEU A 471 -12.56 -29.89 -13.74
N ASP A 472 -11.24 -29.78 -13.72
CA ASP A 472 -10.50 -28.64 -14.30
C ASP A 472 -9.56 -29.10 -15.44
N VAL A 473 -9.42 -30.42 -15.68
CA VAL A 473 -8.57 -30.99 -16.75
C VAL A 473 -8.97 -30.42 -18.12
N GLU A 474 -10.26 -30.28 -18.40
CA GLU A 474 -10.71 -29.66 -19.65
C GLU A 474 -10.25 -28.21 -19.80
N TYR A 475 -10.30 -27.42 -18.73
CA TYR A 475 -9.80 -26.05 -18.74
C TYR A 475 -8.31 -26.00 -19.07
N ARG A 476 -7.50 -26.91 -18.49
CA ARG A 476 -6.07 -27.04 -18.77
C ARG A 476 -5.77 -27.32 -20.24
N ASN A 477 -6.59 -28.13 -20.91
CA ASN A 477 -6.41 -28.43 -22.33
C ASN A 477 -6.53 -27.21 -23.26
N TYR A 478 -7.22 -26.15 -22.82
CA TYR A 478 -7.41 -24.92 -23.58
C TYR A 478 -6.54 -23.76 -23.11
N HIS A 479 -6.02 -23.83 -21.89
CA HIS A 479 -5.25 -22.77 -21.25
C HIS A 479 -3.91 -23.31 -20.75
N ILE A 480 -2.99 -23.47 -21.68
CA ILE A 480 -1.68 -24.08 -21.44
C ILE A 480 -0.71 -23.10 -20.75
N THR A 481 -0.86 -21.79 -21.00
CA THR A 481 0.00 -20.74 -20.45
C THR A 481 -0.80 -19.80 -19.58
N LEU A 482 -0.21 -19.33 -18.48
CA LEU A 482 -0.84 -18.35 -17.57
C LEU A 482 -0.75 -16.94 -18.19
N GLU A 483 -1.27 -16.82 -19.42
CA GLU A 483 -1.37 -15.57 -20.17
C GLU A 483 -2.83 -15.23 -20.41
N ARG A 484 -3.13 -13.94 -20.47
CA ARG A 484 -4.50 -13.49 -20.68
C ARG A 484 -4.94 -13.79 -22.12
N PRO A 485 -6.01 -14.58 -22.32
CA PRO A 485 -6.54 -14.86 -23.65
C PRO A 485 -7.04 -13.60 -24.34
N LYS A 486 -6.89 -13.52 -25.67
CA LYS A 486 -7.29 -12.36 -26.49
C LYS A 486 -8.75 -11.95 -26.29
N TYR A 487 -9.67 -12.91 -26.11
CA TYR A 487 -11.07 -12.61 -25.93
C TYR A 487 -11.36 -11.70 -24.73
N VAL A 488 -10.54 -11.74 -23.69
CA VAL A 488 -10.71 -10.90 -22.50
C VAL A 488 -10.44 -9.43 -22.83
N ASP A 489 -9.48 -9.15 -23.70
CA ASP A 489 -9.16 -7.78 -24.15
C ASP A 489 -10.09 -7.30 -25.27
N ASP A 490 -10.44 -8.19 -26.20
CA ASP A 490 -11.12 -7.86 -27.45
C ASP A 490 -12.65 -7.77 -27.29
N LEU A 491 -13.24 -8.59 -26.41
CA LEU A 491 -14.67 -8.55 -26.14
C LEU A 491 -15.03 -7.41 -25.19
N ILE A 492 -15.57 -6.33 -25.70
CA ILE A 492 -15.96 -5.14 -24.93
C ILE A 492 -17.08 -5.47 -23.94
N SER A 493 -18.08 -6.26 -24.37
CA SER A 493 -19.21 -6.61 -23.53
C SER A 493 -18.84 -7.59 -22.42
N ARG A 494 -19.16 -7.21 -21.17
CA ARG A 494 -19.00 -8.08 -20.01
C ARG A 494 -19.81 -9.39 -20.13
N CYS A 495 -20.98 -9.32 -20.77
CA CYS A 495 -21.84 -10.48 -21.01
C CYS A 495 -21.12 -11.50 -21.92
N HIS A 496 -20.50 -11.04 -23.00
CA HIS A 496 -19.74 -11.91 -23.90
C HIS A 496 -18.54 -12.55 -23.21
N ARG A 497 -17.76 -11.77 -22.43
CA ARG A 497 -16.64 -12.32 -21.65
C ARG A 497 -17.12 -13.38 -20.66
N ARG A 498 -18.26 -13.13 -19.98
CA ARG A 498 -18.88 -14.13 -19.08
C ARG A 498 -19.17 -15.43 -19.81
N SER A 499 -19.84 -15.35 -20.94
CA SER A 499 -20.26 -16.55 -21.71
C SER A 499 -19.05 -17.38 -22.16
N ILE A 500 -18.01 -16.74 -22.67
CA ILE A 500 -16.79 -17.43 -23.06
C ILE A 500 -16.05 -18.00 -21.85
N CYS A 501 -15.93 -17.25 -20.76
CA CYS A 501 -15.29 -17.73 -19.54
C CYS A 501 -16.02 -18.97 -18.97
N LEU A 502 -17.35 -18.94 -18.86
CA LEU A 502 -18.13 -20.08 -18.39
C LEU A 502 -18.00 -21.30 -19.30
N LEU A 503 -17.99 -21.07 -20.62
CA LEU A 503 -17.77 -22.13 -21.60
C LEU A 503 -16.40 -22.81 -21.39
N ARG A 504 -15.33 -22.01 -21.30
CA ARG A 504 -13.96 -22.50 -21.12
C ARG A 504 -13.75 -23.23 -19.79
N CYS A 505 -14.49 -22.84 -18.75
CA CYS A 505 -14.43 -23.44 -17.42
C CYS A 505 -15.38 -24.63 -17.24
N ASN A 506 -16.07 -25.05 -18.26
CA ASN A 506 -17.08 -26.11 -18.15
C ASN A 506 -18.17 -25.80 -17.12
N ARG A 507 -18.67 -24.54 -17.12
CA ARG A 507 -19.61 -24.03 -16.10
C ARG A 507 -20.90 -23.40 -16.69
N LEU A 508 -21.23 -23.75 -17.95
CA LEU A 508 -22.57 -23.44 -18.47
C LEU A 508 -23.61 -24.29 -17.73
N GLU A 509 -24.80 -23.75 -17.57
CA GLU A 509 -25.91 -24.42 -16.88
C GLU A 509 -26.57 -25.47 -17.79
N LEU A 510 -25.86 -26.56 -18.12
CA LEU A 510 -26.34 -27.72 -18.87
C LEU A 510 -26.54 -28.92 -17.94
N ASN A 511 -27.52 -29.80 -18.23
CA ASN A 511 -27.92 -30.88 -17.32
C ASN A 511 -26.83 -31.94 -17.10
N ALA A 512 -26.00 -32.21 -18.09
CA ALA A 512 -24.90 -33.17 -17.98
C ALA A 512 -23.67 -32.63 -17.23
N LEU A 513 -23.65 -31.33 -16.89
CA LEU A 513 -22.51 -30.70 -16.21
C LEU A 513 -22.71 -30.73 -14.70
N VAL A 514 -21.75 -31.35 -14.01
CA VAL A 514 -21.74 -31.42 -12.54
C VAL A 514 -21.53 -30.03 -11.94
N ARG A 515 -22.46 -29.60 -11.08
CA ARG A 515 -22.29 -28.42 -10.25
C ARG A 515 -21.66 -28.78 -8.92
N PHE A 516 -20.85 -27.88 -8.38
CA PHE A 516 -20.26 -28.06 -7.05
C PHE A 516 -21.33 -28.26 -5.97
N GLY A 517 -21.34 -29.45 -5.33
CA GLY A 517 -22.20 -29.72 -4.17
C GLY A 517 -23.64 -30.12 -4.49
N GLU A 518 -24.03 -30.22 -5.77
CA GLU A 518 -25.35 -30.72 -6.16
C GLU A 518 -25.29 -32.20 -6.58
N GLN A 519 -26.30 -32.96 -6.21
CA GLN A 519 -26.47 -34.33 -6.74
C GLN A 519 -26.69 -34.27 -8.25
N LEU A 520 -26.12 -35.22 -8.98
CA LEU A 520 -26.37 -35.38 -10.43
C LEU A 520 -27.88 -35.55 -10.67
N GLY A 521 -28.48 -34.51 -11.24
CA GLY A 521 -29.84 -34.57 -11.73
C GLY A 521 -29.92 -35.41 -13.03
N ASN A 522 -31.09 -35.48 -13.61
CA ASN A 522 -31.27 -36.14 -14.89
C ASN A 522 -30.42 -35.43 -15.98
N PRO A 523 -29.42 -36.07 -16.60
CA PRO A 523 -28.54 -35.48 -17.58
C PRO A 523 -29.21 -35.22 -18.93
N ILE A 524 -30.47 -35.66 -19.12
CA ILE A 524 -31.21 -35.55 -20.38
C ILE A 524 -31.63 -34.08 -20.63
N CYS A 525 -31.58 -33.70 -21.90
CA CYS A 525 -32.00 -32.36 -22.36
C CYS A 525 -33.50 -32.15 -22.18
N ASN A 526 -33.88 -31.23 -21.31
CA ASN A 526 -35.29 -30.84 -21.08
C ASN A 526 -35.80 -29.80 -22.09
N ILE A 527 -34.99 -29.41 -23.08
CA ILE A 527 -35.31 -28.34 -24.03
C ILE A 527 -35.80 -28.91 -25.36
N CYS A 528 -35.45 -30.17 -25.66
CA CYS A 528 -35.87 -30.84 -26.87
C CYS A 528 -36.39 -32.23 -26.57
N ASN A 529 -37.08 -32.84 -27.55
CA ASN A 529 -37.71 -34.18 -27.42
C ASN A 529 -36.81 -35.34 -27.91
N MET A 530 -35.47 -35.12 -28.02
CA MET A 530 -34.54 -36.15 -28.55
C MET A 530 -34.11 -37.16 -27.51
N ASN A 531 -34.46 -36.98 -26.26
CA ASN A 531 -34.05 -37.85 -25.14
C ASN A 531 -32.52 -38.04 -25.05
N ALA A 532 -31.77 -37.03 -25.43
CA ALA A 532 -30.31 -37.03 -25.52
C ALA A 532 -29.69 -36.34 -24.31
N ILE A 533 -28.46 -36.74 -23.93
CA ILE A 533 -27.69 -36.11 -22.87
C ILE A 533 -27.42 -34.64 -23.25
N GLU A 534 -27.68 -33.69 -22.33
CA GLU A 534 -27.45 -32.27 -22.53
C GLU A 534 -26.00 -31.90 -22.21
N ASP A 535 -25.08 -32.39 -23.03
CA ASP A 535 -23.66 -32.02 -23.03
C ASP A 535 -23.37 -30.86 -24.00
N TYR A 536 -22.09 -30.46 -24.09
CA TYR A 536 -21.70 -29.38 -25.03
C TYR A 536 -21.89 -29.77 -26.50
N CYS A 537 -21.71 -31.03 -26.85
CA CYS A 537 -21.88 -31.51 -28.21
C CYS A 537 -23.34 -31.40 -28.63
N HIS A 538 -24.26 -31.85 -27.76
CA HIS A 538 -25.69 -31.70 -27.97
C HIS A 538 -26.07 -30.21 -28.02
N PHE A 539 -25.63 -29.38 -27.08
CA PHE A 539 -25.92 -27.96 -26.99
C PHE A 539 -25.48 -27.19 -28.25
N PHE A 540 -24.23 -27.38 -28.66
CA PHE A 540 -23.64 -26.63 -29.78
C PHE A 540 -24.06 -27.16 -31.15
N PHE A 541 -24.19 -28.46 -31.33
CA PHE A 541 -24.22 -29.05 -32.66
C PHE A 541 -25.48 -29.85 -32.99
N VAL A 542 -26.17 -30.41 -32.00
CA VAL A 542 -27.23 -31.41 -32.22
C VAL A 542 -28.61 -30.85 -31.89
N CYS A 543 -28.81 -30.23 -30.72
CA CYS A 543 -30.13 -29.86 -30.23
C CYS A 543 -30.97 -29.07 -31.25
N PRO A 544 -32.16 -29.54 -31.62
CA PRO A 544 -33.02 -28.87 -32.62
C PRO A 544 -33.57 -27.54 -32.10
N ALA A 545 -33.70 -27.37 -30.80
CA ALA A 545 -34.19 -26.13 -30.20
C ALA A 545 -33.33 -24.91 -30.55
N TYR A 546 -32.03 -25.15 -30.83
CA TYR A 546 -31.08 -24.10 -31.16
C TYR A 546 -30.72 -24.02 -32.64
N LEU A 547 -31.41 -24.74 -33.52
CA LEU A 547 -31.06 -24.84 -34.95
C LEU A 547 -30.97 -23.47 -35.63
N LYS A 548 -31.96 -22.57 -35.39
CA LYS A 548 -32.00 -21.23 -36.00
C LYS A 548 -30.79 -20.38 -35.62
N ILE A 549 -30.48 -20.30 -34.33
CA ILE A 549 -29.35 -19.50 -33.84
C ILE A 549 -28.01 -20.16 -34.16
N ARG A 550 -27.95 -21.50 -34.21
CA ARG A 550 -26.78 -22.24 -34.63
C ARG A 550 -26.36 -21.89 -36.05
N ARG A 551 -27.29 -21.89 -36.99
CA ARG A 551 -27.04 -21.51 -38.39
C ARG A 551 -26.52 -20.07 -38.51
N GLN A 552 -26.95 -19.19 -37.61
CA GLN A 552 -26.54 -17.78 -37.61
C GLN A 552 -25.11 -17.56 -37.06
N TYR A 553 -24.76 -18.26 -35.99
CA TYR A 553 -23.56 -17.92 -35.22
C TYR A 553 -22.46 -18.99 -35.24
N VAL A 554 -22.80 -20.28 -35.41
CA VAL A 554 -21.80 -21.36 -35.43
C VAL A 554 -21.45 -21.68 -36.88
N PRO A 555 -20.16 -21.60 -37.28
CA PRO A 555 -19.75 -21.94 -38.65
C PRO A 555 -20.17 -23.37 -39.02
N ILE A 556 -20.65 -23.57 -40.26
CA ILE A 556 -21.20 -24.83 -40.75
C ILE A 556 -20.22 -26.00 -40.63
N TYR A 557 -18.95 -25.73 -40.73
CA TYR A 557 -17.88 -26.73 -40.56
C TYR A 557 -18.01 -27.51 -39.25
N TYR A 558 -18.36 -26.85 -38.14
CA TYR A 558 -18.40 -27.50 -36.82
C TYR A 558 -19.65 -28.34 -36.63
N HIS A 559 -20.80 -27.97 -37.18
CA HIS A 559 -22.08 -28.63 -36.91
C HIS A 559 -22.59 -29.52 -38.06
N ARG A 560 -21.91 -29.60 -39.23
CA ARG A 560 -22.29 -30.45 -40.35
C ARG A 560 -22.14 -31.95 -40.03
N PHE A 561 -21.10 -32.32 -39.31
CA PHE A 561 -20.86 -33.65 -38.79
C PHE A 561 -20.40 -33.53 -37.34
N PRO A 562 -21.32 -33.55 -36.36
CA PRO A 562 -21.04 -33.30 -34.96
C PRO A 562 -20.07 -34.33 -34.37
N SER A 563 -19.07 -33.88 -33.61
CA SER A 563 -18.16 -34.75 -32.84
C SER A 563 -17.54 -33.96 -31.68
N THR A 564 -17.11 -34.68 -30.66
CA THR A 564 -16.35 -34.13 -29.53
C THR A 564 -15.05 -33.46 -29.99
N PHE A 565 -14.39 -34.06 -31.01
CA PHE A 565 -13.22 -33.45 -31.63
C PHE A 565 -13.48 -32.04 -32.20
N LYS A 566 -14.61 -31.88 -32.88
CA LYS A 566 -14.97 -30.54 -33.42
C LYS A 566 -15.29 -29.53 -32.34
N TYR A 567 -15.82 -29.97 -31.21
CA TYR A 567 -15.98 -29.09 -30.05
C TYR A 567 -14.62 -28.62 -29.50
N THR A 568 -13.68 -29.53 -29.31
CA THR A 568 -12.31 -29.19 -28.89
C THR A 568 -11.63 -28.26 -29.88
N LEU A 569 -11.79 -28.52 -31.19
CA LEU A 569 -11.25 -27.67 -32.24
C LEU A 569 -11.89 -26.25 -32.23
N LEU A 570 -13.20 -26.17 -32.00
CA LEU A 570 -13.89 -24.88 -31.83
C LEU A 570 -13.27 -24.05 -30.71
N LEU A 571 -13.05 -24.64 -29.55
CA LEU A 571 -12.46 -23.96 -28.39
C LEU A 571 -11.01 -23.52 -28.63
N ARG A 572 -10.20 -24.35 -29.33
CA ARG A 572 -8.84 -23.97 -29.74
C ARG A 572 -8.85 -22.79 -30.71
N ASN A 573 -9.67 -22.85 -31.75
CA ASN A 573 -9.73 -21.78 -32.76
C ASN A 573 -10.26 -20.46 -32.20
N MET A 574 -11.04 -20.49 -31.13
CA MET A 574 -11.45 -19.28 -30.41
C MET A 574 -10.28 -18.54 -29.76
N ASN A 575 -9.18 -19.20 -29.43
CA ASN A 575 -7.99 -18.50 -28.91
C ASN A 575 -7.29 -17.66 -29.99
N GLU A 576 -7.47 -18.03 -31.26
CA GLU A 576 -6.80 -17.38 -32.39
C GLU A 576 -7.68 -16.33 -33.08
N SER A 577 -9.01 -16.45 -33.00
CA SER A 577 -9.97 -15.63 -33.73
C SER A 577 -10.98 -14.92 -32.82
N THR A 578 -10.80 -13.60 -32.65
CA THR A 578 -11.76 -12.72 -31.94
C THR A 578 -13.15 -12.72 -32.60
N ALA A 579 -13.20 -12.78 -33.92
CA ALA A 579 -14.47 -12.83 -34.66
C ALA A 579 -15.24 -14.11 -34.35
N LEU A 580 -14.54 -15.25 -34.23
CA LEU A 580 -15.14 -16.52 -33.83
C LEU A 580 -15.63 -16.45 -32.37
N CYS A 581 -14.79 -15.93 -31.45
CA CYS A 581 -15.19 -15.69 -30.06
C CYS A 581 -16.47 -14.88 -29.94
N PHE A 582 -16.59 -13.79 -30.72
CA PHE A 582 -17.77 -12.93 -30.71
C PHE A 582 -19.02 -13.69 -31.19
N LYS A 583 -18.91 -14.45 -32.30
CA LYS A 583 -19.99 -15.29 -32.79
C LYS A 583 -20.45 -16.31 -31.77
N ILE A 584 -19.51 -17.02 -31.16
CA ILE A 584 -19.82 -18.05 -30.16
C ILE A 584 -20.40 -17.45 -28.88
N ALA A 585 -19.91 -16.27 -28.44
CA ALA A 585 -20.49 -15.58 -27.31
C ALA A 585 -21.95 -15.17 -27.54
N ASN A 586 -22.26 -14.69 -28.76
CA ASN A 586 -23.65 -14.40 -29.16
C ASN A 586 -24.50 -15.68 -29.19
N TYR A 587 -23.99 -16.77 -29.76
CA TYR A 587 -24.67 -18.08 -29.73
C TYR A 587 -24.99 -18.50 -28.29
N VAL A 588 -24.02 -18.54 -27.41
CA VAL A 588 -24.20 -18.94 -26.01
C VAL A 588 -25.24 -18.06 -25.32
N ASN A 589 -25.14 -16.75 -25.47
CA ASN A 589 -26.12 -15.82 -24.86
C ASN A 589 -27.54 -16.07 -25.37
N ALA A 590 -27.73 -16.22 -26.68
CA ALA A 590 -29.06 -16.48 -27.29
C ALA A 590 -29.59 -17.86 -26.89
N ALA A 591 -28.76 -18.91 -26.94
CA ALA A 591 -29.14 -20.26 -26.56
C ALA A 591 -29.53 -20.37 -25.09
N MET A 592 -28.75 -19.75 -24.18
CA MET A 592 -29.04 -19.74 -22.74
C MET A 592 -30.33 -18.91 -22.44
N SER A 593 -30.64 -17.89 -23.22
CA SER A 593 -31.91 -17.16 -23.10
C SER A 593 -33.10 -18.05 -23.49
N ILE A 594 -33.03 -18.73 -24.62
CA ILE A 594 -34.07 -19.70 -25.05
C ILE A 594 -34.24 -20.79 -24.01
N ARG A 595 -33.11 -21.33 -23.46
CA ARG A 595 -33.14 -22.37 -22.44
C ARG A 595 -33.89 -21.90 -21.19
N ARG A 596 -33.57 -20.71 -20.67
CA ARG A 596 -34.26 -20.18 -19.49
C ARG A 596 -35.74 -19.94 -19.71
N SER A 597 -36.13 -19.39 -20.85
CA SER A 597 -37.55 -19.15 -21.14
C SER A 597 -38.33 -20.45 -21.22
N ARG A 598 -37.77 -21.54 -21.76
CA ARG A 598 -38.43 -22.84 -21.81
C ARG A 598 -38.49 -23.59 -20.48
N LEU A 599 -37.55 -23.36 -19.59
CA LEU A 599 -37.53 -23.95 -18.25
C LEU A 599 -38.42 -23.18 -17.25
N SER A 600 -38.83 -21.95 -17.59
CA SER A 600 -39.75 -21.14 -16.80
C SER A 600 -41.23 -21.31 -17.21
N MET A 601 -41.47 -22.01 -18.30
CA MET A 601 -42.79 -22.47 -18.76
C MET A 601 -43.09 -23.88 -18.20
#